data_21406274e738067acb5b21021abb549c
#
_entry.id   21406274e738067acb5b21021abb549c
#
_cell.length_a   1.000
_cell.length_b   1.000
_cell.length_c   1.000
_cell.angle_alpha   90.00
_cell.angle_beta   90.00
_cell.angle_gamma   90.00
#
_symmetry.space_group_name_H-M   'P 1'
#
loop_
_entity.id
_entity.type
_entity.pdbx_description
1 polymer ?
#
loop_
_entity_poly.entity_id
_entity_poly.type
_entity_poly.pdbx_seq_one_letter_code
_entity_poly.pdbx_strand_id
1 'polypeptide(L)'
;MNIIFQIDGGLGKSIIATAMVKVLRKRYKNAHIIVFTAYPDIFLNNSYINECFETSKSSGAYLKYVKDQDCKVFIADPYSNSSFITEKEHLLKTWCKIYGLHYNNEQPEIYLTQPEIDYFKPFYNTEKPIMVIQ
;
A
#
# COMPACT_ATOMS: atom_id res chain seq x y z
N MET A 1 11.43 1.85 16.30
CA MET A 1 10.52 2.83 15.67
C MET A 1 9.42 2.08 14.95
N ASN A 2 8.18 2.47 15.19
CA ASN A 2 7.00 1.98 14.46
C ASN A 2 6.62 2.97 13.35
N ILE A 3 6.07 2.45 12.26
CA ILE A 3 5.49 3.24 11.19
C ILE A 3 4.07 2.76 10.97
N ILE A 4 3.12 3.66 11.09
CA ILE A 4 1.73 3.41 10.71
C ILE A 4 1.49 4.09 9.37
N PHE A 5 1.00 3.31 8.41
CA PHE A 5 0.54 3.79 7.13
C PHE A 5 -0.94 3.45 6.97
N GLN A 6 -1.78 4.47 7.07
CA GLN A 6 -3.22 4.33 6.92
C GLN A 6 -3.64 4.75 5.51
N ILE A 7 -4.46 3.92 4.90
CA ILE A 7 -4.94 4.07 3.52
C ILE A 7 -6.45 4.08 3.56
N ASP A 8 -7.02 5.27 3.43
CA ASP A 8 -8.46 5.44 3.29
C ASP A 8 -8.84 5.46 1.81
N GLY A 9 -10.01 4.93 1.48
CA GLY A 9 -10.54 4.93 0.11
C GLY A 9 -10.69 3.54 -0.50
N GLY A 10 -10.80 3.48 -1.82
CA GLY A 10 -11.15 2.29 -2.56
C GLY A 10 -9.99 1.33 -2.84
N LEU A 11 -10.35 0.20 -3.45
CA LEU A 11 -9.44 -0.89 -3.81
C LEU A 11 -8.25 -0.41 -4.67
N GLY A 12 -8.50 0.40 -5.70
CA GLY A 12 -7.44 0.90 -6.58
C GLY A 12 -6.38 1.72 -5.85
N LYS A 13 -6.78 2.54 -4.87
CA LYS A 13 -5.84 3.28 -4.01
C LYS A 13 -5.00 2.34 -3.16
N SER A 14 -5.60 1.27 -2.61
CA SER A 14 -4.88 0.26 -1.83
C SER A 14 -3.84 -0.49 -2.69
N ILE A 15 -4.17 -0.80 -3.95
CA ILE A 15 -3.21 -1.38 -4.90
C ILE A 15 -2.04 -0.42 -5.16
N ILE A 16 -2.31 0.86 -5.45
CA ILE A 16 -1.28 1.87 -5.66
C ILE A 16 -0.41 2.05 -4.40
N ALA A 17 -1.00 1.96 -3.22
CA ALA A 17 -0.31 2.09 -1.94
C ALA A 17 0.72 0.97 -1.68
N THR A 18 0.65 -0.17 -2.38
CA THR A 18 1.70 -1.20 -2.31
C THR A 18 3.06 -0.69 -2.79
N ALA A 19 3.09 0.28 -3.72
CA ALA A 19 4.33 0.96 -4.09
C ALA A 19 4.84 1.87 -2.96
N MET A 20 3.93 2.53 -2.22
CA MET A 20 4.30 3.40 -1.09
C MET A 20 4.98 2.62 0.05
N VAL A 21 4.53 1.40 0.36
CA VAL A 21 5.18 0.60 1.40
C VAL A 21 6.60 0.19 1.00
N LYS A 22 6.90 0.00 -0.29
CA LYS A 22 8.28 -0.20 -0.79
C LYS A 22 9.14 1.02 -0.51
N VAL A 23 8.62 2.23 -0.78
CA VAL A 23 9.33 3.49 -0.50
C VAL A 23 9.57 3.67 1.00
N LEU A 24 8.54 3.41 1.83
CA LEU A 24 8.65 3.47 3.29
C LEU A 24 9.71 2.49 3.80
N ARG A 25 9.71 1.24 3.34
CA ARG A 25 10.71 0.23 3.73
C ARG A 25 12.13 0.63 3.32
N LYS A 26 12.32 1.18 2.12
CA LYS A 26 13.64 1.68 1.69
C LYS A 26 14.16 2.80 2.59
N ARG A 27 13.29 3.73 2.99
CA ARG A 27 13.64 4.86 3.85
C ARG A 27 13.86 4.45 5.31
N TYR A 28 13.06 3.50 5.81
CA TYR A 28 13.02 3.07 7.21
C TYR A 28 13.28 1.56 7.30
N LYS A 29 14.50 1.14 6.96
CA LYS A 29 14.89 -0.27 6.77
C LYS A 29 14.55 -1.18 7.95
N ASN A 30 14.71 -0.70 9.18
CA ASN A 30 14.54 -1.48 10.41
C ASN A 30 13.24 -1.13 11.17
N ALA A 31 12.33 -0.36 10.56
CA ALA A 31 11.09 -0.02 11.20
C ALA A 31 10.09 -1.18 11.17
N HIS A 32 9.25 -1.25 12.17
CA HIS A 32 8.07 -2.10 12.17
C HIS A 32 6.94 -1.36 11.45
N ILE A 33 6.64 -1.78 10.21
CA ILE A 33 5.66 -1.12 9.34
C ILE A 33 4.31 -1.81 9.48
N ILE A 34 3.32 -1.04 9.88
CA ILE A 34 1.93 -1.47 10.09
C ILE A 34 1.05 -0.72 9.09
N VAL A 35 0.24 -1.45 8.33
CA VAL A 35 -0.70 -0.90 7.34
C VAL A 35 -2.12 -1.00 7.87
N PHE A 36 -2.91 0.07 7.71
CA PHE A 36 -4.36 0.08 7.90
C PHE A 36 -5.05 0.38 6.58
N THR A 37 -5.98 -0.47 6.17
CA THR A 37 -6.72 -0.33 4.92
C THR A 37 -8.09 -1.01 5.01
N ALA A 38 -9.02 -0.62 4.17
CA ALA A 38 -10.29 -1.36 4.01
C ALA A 38 -10.11 -2.70 3.25
N TYR A 39 -8.94 -2.91 2.62
CA TYR A 39 -8.64 -4.06 1.77
C TYR A 39 -7.33 -4.75 2.19
N PRO A 40 -7.27 -5.37 3.39
CA PRO A 40 -6.04 -5.98 3.91
C PRO A 40 -5.49 -7.11 3.03
N ASP A 41 -6.35 -7.79 2.27
CA ASP A 41 -5.97 -8.89 1.38
C ASP A 41 -4.98 -8.45 0.28
N ILE A 42 -5.01 -7.17 -0.12
CA ILE A 42 -4.04 -6.60 -1.07
C ILE A 42 -2.60 -6.65 -0.54
N PHE A 43 -2.44 -6.69 0.77
CA PHE A 43 -1.13 -6.69 1.44
C PHE A 43 -0.69 -8.07 1.93
N LEU A 44 -1.46 -9.13 1.65
CA LEU A 44 -1.04 -10.50 1.95
C LEU A 44 0.29 -10.82 1.25
N ASN A 45 1.16 -11.54 1.94
CA ASN A 45 2.48 -11.95 1.46
C ASN A 45 3.44 -10.79 1.08
N ASN A 46 3.10 -9.56 1.45
CA ASN A 46 3.94 -8.40 1.17
C ASN A 46 5.09 -8.29 2.18
N SER A 47 6.32 -8.60 1.77
CA SER A 47 7.51 -8.59 2.63
C SER A 47 7.98 -7.19 3.07
N TYR A 48 7.43 -6.13 2.50
CA TYR A 48 7.79 -4.75 2.86
C TYR A 48 7.07 -4.25 4.11
N ILE A 49 6.05 -4.96 4.59
CA ILE A 49 5.32 -4.64 5.82
C ILE A 49 5.48 -5.74 6.86
N ASN A 50 5.15 -5.44 8.10
CA ASN A 50 5.17 -6.40 9.20
C ASN A 50 3.76 -6.85 9.57
N GLU A 51 2.80 -5.91 9.56
CA GLU A 51 1.41 -6.19 9.92
C GLU A 51 0.46 -5.40 9.03
N CYS A 52 -0.72 -5.97 8.77
CA CYS A 52 -1.81 -5.30 8.09
C CYS A 52 -3.12 -5.54 8.82
N PHE A 53 -3.90 -4.49 9.00
CA PHE A 53 -5.19 -4.53 9.67
C PHE A 53 -6.26 -3.80 8.87
N GLU A 54 -7.47 -4.25 9.06
CA GLU A 54 -8.64 -3.52 8.60
C GLU A 54 -8.76 -2.18 9.35
N THR A 55 -9.10 -1.09 8.64
CA THR A 55 -9.20 0.27 9.21
C THR A 55 -10.16 0.34 10.40
N SER A 56 -11.21 -0.48 10.41
CA SER A 56 -12.14 -0.61 11.54
C SER A 56 -11.49 -1.01 12.87
N LYS A 57 -10.30 -1.64 12.81
CA LYS A 57 -9.52 -2.09 13.98
C LYS A 57 -8.41 -1.11 14.39
N SER A 58 -8.36 0.07 13.78
CA SER A 58 -7.26 1.02 13.96
C SER A 58 -7.12 1.52 15.41
N SER A 59 -8.22 1.77 16.13
CA SER A 59 -8.17 2.35 17.48
C SER A 59 -7.37 1.50 18.48
N GLY A 60 -7.56 0.18 18.48
CA GLY A 60 -6.81 -0.73 19.34
C GLY A 60 -5.32 -0.80 18.99
N ALA A 61 -5.01 -0.78 17.70
CA ALA A 61 -3.63 -0.79 17.22
C ALA A 61 -2.92 0.55 17.47
N TYR A 62 -3.60 1.68 17.38
CA TYR A 62 -3.05 2.98 17.79
C TYR A 62 -2.62 2.97 19.26
N LEU A 63 -3.42 2.39 20.16
CA LEU A 63 -3.03 2.23 21.55
C LEU A 63 -1.77 1.37 21.70
N LYS A 64 -1.65 0.30 20.91
CA LYS A 64 -0.51 -0.63 20.98
C LYS A 64 0.78 -0.02 20.40
N TYR A 65 0.71 0.69 19.26
CA TYR A 65 1.89 1.06 18.49
C TYR A 65 2.28 2.53 18.57
N VAL A 66 1.39 3.41 19.00
CA VAL A 66 1.63 4.86 19.09
C VAL A 66 1.89 5.30 20.51
N LYS A 67 1.09 4.81 21.47
CA LYS A 67 1.20 5.23 22.86
C LYS A 67 2.56 4.83 23.43
N ASP A 68 3.27 5.81 23.95
CA ASP A 68 4.58 5.65 24.62
C ASP A 68 5.69 4.99 23.76
N GLN A 69 5.57 5.09 22.41
CA GLN A 69 6.54 4.51 21.49
C GLN A 69 7.01 5.51 20.44
N ASP A 70 8.24 5.31 19.95
CA ASP A 70 8.76 6.02 18.78
C ASP A 70 7.98 5.58 17.53
N CYS A 71 7.03 6.40 17.10
CA CYS A 71 6.11 6.09 16.01
C CYS A 71 5.97 7.27 15.03
N LYS A 72 5.96 6.95 13.73
CA LYS A 72 5.56 7.88 12.67
C LYS A 72 4.27 7.42 12.03
N VAL A 73 3.36 8.37 11.80
CA VAL A 73 2.04 8.09 11.22
C VAL A 73 1.91 8.81 9.89
N PHE A 74 1.53 8.07 8.84
CA PHE A 74 1.34 8.51 7.48
C PHE A 74 -0.10 8.25 7.05
N ILE A 75 -0.94 9.30 6.98
CA ILE A 75 -2.37 9.22 6.65
C ILE A 75 -2.82 10.23 5.59
N ALA A 76 -1.93 11.13 5.14
CA ALA A 76 -2.31 12.17 4.19
C ALA A 76 -2.72 11.60 2.84
N ASP A 77 -3.81 12.15 2.28
CA ASP A 77 -4.38 11.74 1.00
C ASP A 77 -3.73 12.53 -0.16
N PRO A 78 -3.17 11.85 -1.17
CA PRO A 78 -2.56 12.51 -2.32
C PRO A 78 -3.59 13.09 -3.31
N TYR A 79 -4.83 12.58 -3.34
CA TYR A 79 -5.84 12.97 -4.31
C TYR A 79 -6.33 14.42 -4.16
N SER A 80 -6.24 14.99 -2.97
CA SER A 80 -6.56 16.39 -2.71
C SER A 80 -5.39 17.36 -2.96
N ASN A 81 -4.23 16.85 -3.34
CA ASN A 81 -3.06 17.69 -3.59
C ASN A 81 -3.17 18.42 -4.94
N SER A 82 -2.88 19.72 -4.96
CA SER A 82 -3.00 20.56 -6.15
C SER A 82 -2.13 20.08 -7.33
N SER A 83 -0.95 19.54 -7.07
CA SER A 83 -0.06 19.03 -8.12
C SER A 83 -0.65 17.81 -8.83
N PHE A 84 -1.39 16.96 -8.10
CA PHE A 84 -2.09 15.84 -8.69
C PHE A 84 -3.37 16.30 -9.44
N ILE A 85 -4.20 17.13 -8.79
CA ILE A 85 -5.45 17.64 -9.39
C ILE A 85 -5.21 18.39 -10.71
N THR A 86 -4.09 19.12 -10.80
CA THR A 86 -3.72 19.86 -12.03
C THR A 86 -2.84 19.06 -12.99
N GLU A 87 -2.75 17.73 -12.80
CA GLU A 87 -1.99 16.80 -13.65
C GLU A 87 -0.49 17.15 -13.83
N LYS A 88 0.07 17.93 -12.91
CA LYS A 88 1.49 18.31 -12.94
C LYS A 88 2.44 17.20 -12.48
N GLU A 89 1.94 16.31 -11.61
CA GLU A 89 2.74 15.22 -11.07
C GLU A 89 1.92 13.92 -10.99
N HIS A 90 2.60 12.80 -11.24
CA HIS A 90 2.04 11.46 -11.07
C HIS A 90 1.67 11.22 -9.60
N LEU A 91 0.58 10.48 -9.35
CA LEU A 91 0.01 10.23 -8.02
C LEU A 91 1.04 9.75 -7.00
N LEU A 92 1.83 8.73 -7.32
CA LEU A 92 2.85 8.18 -6.41
C LEU A 92 3.95 9.21 -6.09
N LYS A 93 4.37 9.99 -7.07
CA LYS A 93 5.35 11.07 -6.85
C LYS A 93 4.78 12.14 -5.90
N THR A 94 3.54 12.54 -6.11
CA THR A 94 2.83 13.48 -5.23
C THR A 94 2.72 12.92 -3.81
N TRP A 95 2.36 11.65 -3.68
CA TRP A 95 2.23 10.98 -2.37
C TRP A 95 3.55 10.94 -1.62
N CYS A 96 4.64 10.53 -2.28
CA CYS A 96 5.99 10.57 -1.72
C CYS A 96 6.39 11.98 -1.27
N LYS A 97 6.09 12.99 -2.06
CA LYS A 97 6.41 14.40 -1.76
C LYS A 97 5.67 14.90 -0.51
N ILE A 98 4.38 14.56 -0.34
CA ILE A 98 3.61 14.89 0.87
C ILE A 98 4.29 14.32 2.12
N TYR A 99 4.87 13.13 2.01
CA TYR A 99 5.54 12.45 3.13
C TYR A 99 7.03 12.76 3.27
N GLY A 100 7.59 13.64 2.43
CA GLY A 100 9.01 13.93 2.40
C GLY A 100 9.87 12.73 2.00
N LEU A 101 9.34 11.85 1.16
CA LEU A 101 9.97 10.64 0.67
C LEU A 101 10.43 10.81 -0.79
N HIS A 102 11.46 10.06 -1.18
CA HIS A 102 11.97 10.05 -2.55
C HIS A 102 11.32 8.92 -3.36
N TYR A 103 10.71 9.24 -4.50
CA TYR A 103 10.10 8.31 -5.42
C TYR A 103 11.09 7.90 -6.52
N ASN A 104 11.38 6.61 -6.67
CA ASN A 104 12.28 6.03 -7.67
C ASN A 104 11.54 5.08 -8.63
N ASN A 105 10.36 5.46 -9.08
CA ASN A 105 9.51 4.65 -9.97
C ASN A 105 9.12 3.28 -9.39
N GLU A 106 8.95 3.18 -8.07
CA GLU A 106 8.38 2.00 -7.44
C GLU A 106 7.01 1.69 -8.06
N GLN A 107 6.83 0.44 -8.48
CA GLN A 107 5.58 0.00 -9.10
C GLN A 107 4.68 -0.69 -8.07
N PRO A 108 3.35 -0.49 -8.16
CA PRO A 108 2.39 -1.30 -7.40
C PRO A 108 2.56 -2.79 -7.70
N GLU A 109 2.39 -3.62 -6.68
CA GLU A 109 2.58 -5.06 -6.80
C GLU A 109 1.73 -5.80 -5.77
N ILE A 110 1.05 -6.87 -6.21
CA ILE A 110 0.32 -7.80 -5.37
C ILE A 110 1.06 -9.13 -5.39
N TYR A 111 1.27 -9.72 -4.22
CA TYR A 111 2.03 -10.96 -4.06
C TYR A 111 1.08 -12.14 -3.93
N LEU A 112 0.97 -12.93 -5.00
CA LEU A 112 0.15 -14.13 -5.05
C LEU A 112 0.94 -15.35 -4.55
N THR A 113 0.27 -16.24 -3.86
CA THR A 113 0.78 -17.55 -3.52
C THR A 113 0.77 -18.48 -4.72
N GLN A 114 1.57 -19.55 -4.68
CA GLN A 114 1.59 -20.54 -5.77
C GLN A 114 0.20 -21.20 -6.00
N PRO A 115 -0.57 -21.58 -4.95
CA PRO A 115 -1.94 -22.07 -5.16
C PRO A 115 -2.88 -21.07 -5.86
N GLU A 116 -2.77 -19.78 -5.56
CA GLU A 116 -3.56 -18.74 -6.25
C GLU A 116 -3.17 -18.64 -7.72
N ILE A 117 -1.88 -18.66 -8.02
CA ILE A 117 -1.37 -18.66 -9.41
C ILE A 117 -1.86 -19.92 -10.14
N ASP A 118 -1.76 -21.08 -9.52
CA ASP A 118 -2.15 -22.37 -10.13
C ASP A 118 -3.66 -22.44 -10.38
N TYR A 119 -4.47 -21.83 -9.51
CA TYR A 119 -5.92 -21.73 -9.70
C TYR A 119 -6.29 -21.01 -11.00
N PHE A 120 -5.53 -20.00 -11.40
CA PHE A 120 -5.80 -19.22 -12.60
C PHE A 120 -5.12 -19.79 -13.88
N LYS A 121 -4.15 -20.70 -13.77
CA LYS A 121 -3.46 -21.29 -14.92
C LYS A 121 -4.38 -21.80 -16.03
N PRO A 122 -5.49 -22.52 -15.76
CA PRO A 122 -6.40 -22.98 -16.80
C PRO A 122 -7.00 -21.86 -17.65
N PHE A 123 -7.14 -20.65 -17.09
CA PHE A 123 -7.70 -19.48 -17.77
C PHE A 123 -6.68 -18.77 -18.66
N TYR A 124 -5.38 -18.96 -18.42
CA TYR A 124 -4.30 -18.34 -19.22
C TYR A 124 -3.82 -19.23 -20.37
N ASN A 125 -4.06 -20.54 -20.32
CA ASN A 125 -3.64 -21.50 -21.36
C ASN A 125 -4.62 -21.54 -22.56
N THR A 126 -5.07 -20.39 -23.02
CA THR A 126 -5.95 -20.30 -24.19
C THR A 126 -5.20 -19.60 -25.33
N GLU A 127 -5.31 -20.11 -26.54
CA GLU A 127 -4.81 -19.43 -27.75
C GLU A 127 -5.57 -18.13 -28.06
N LYS A 128 -6.63 -17.86 -27.32
CA LYS A 128 -7.49 -16.68 -27.51
C LYS A 128 -7.18 -15.61 -26.46
N PRO A 129 -7.23 -14.32 -26.84
CA PRO A 129 -7.07 -13.24 -25.88
C PRO A 129 -8.16 -13.31 -24.80
N ILE A 130 -7.77 -13.10 -23.56
CA ILE A 130 -8.70 -13.05 -22.42
C ILE A 130 -9.09 -11.59 -22.18
N MET A 131 -10.40 -11.33 -22.20
CA MET A 131 -10.96 -10.04 -21.81
C MET A 131 -11.60 -10.17 -20.43
N VAL A 132 -11.17 -9.36 -19.49
CA VAL A 132 -11.81 -9.23 -18.17
C VAL A 132 -12.64 -7.96 -18.17
N ILE A 133 -13.92 -8.10 -17.90
CA ILE A 133 -14.86 -6.98 -17.77
C ILE A 133 -15.22 -6.87 -16.29
N GLN A 134 -15.07 -5.68 -15.74
CA GLN A 134 -15.40 -5.34 -14.35
C GLN A 134 -16.63 -4.44 -14.31
#